data_506742b037513f70343e486402a5490d
#
_entry.id   506742b037513f70343e486402a5490d
#
_cell.length_a   1.000
_cell.length_b   1.000
_cell.length_c   1.000
_cell.angle_alpha   90.00
_cell.angle_beta   90.00
_cell.angle_gamma   90.00
#
_symmetry.space_group_name_H-M   'P 1'
#
loop_
_entity.id
_entity.type
_entity.pdbx_description
1 polymer ?
#
loop_
_entity_poly.entity_id
_entity_poly.type
_entity_poly.pdbx_seq_one_letter_code
_entity_poly.pdbx_strand_id
1 'polypeptide(L)'
;MNIGNDTGDGVGEGGGDEVGIGDGTRAVRAGLPEPVKNEPTLPGPVFAAHFHLPGEPTGPYTYGRDENPTWTHLERAIAELEAPGEPRGAETVVFASGMAAISAVLLSHAKAGDVVVLPDDGYQALPLLREQLEAYGVEVRTAPTAGDAQLALLDGARLLWLETPSNPGLDVCDVRRLADAAHAAGALVAVDNTLATPLGQRPLELGADFSVASGTKGLTGHGDLLLGYVTCRDAELAARVRRWRKIVGAIPGPMEAWLAHRSLATLQLRAARQSANALALAEALAARPEVSGLRHPGLPGDPAHQTASAQMRSYGCVVSFTLPDRAHAERFLAALRLVDDATSFGGVRSTAERRGRWGGDAVAEGFIRFSAGAEDTPDLVADVLRGLDEAARG
;
A
#
# COMPACT_ATOMS: atom_id res chain seq x y z
N MET A 1 -54.95 -49.52 -11.98
CA MET A 1 -53.89 -50.18 -12.75
C MET A 1 -52.62 -49.49 -12.44
N ASN A 2 -51.77 -50.23 -11.74
CA ASN A 2 -50.39 -49.91 -11.42
C ASN A 2 -49.55 -49.86 -12.68
N ILE A 3 -48.65 -48.87 -12.79
CA ILE A 3 -47.32 -49.08 -13.34
C ILE A 3 -46.36 -48.14 -12.61
N GLY A 4 -45.50 -48.72 -11.80
CA GLY A 4 -44.34 -48.06 -11.28
C GLY A 4 -43.27 -47.84 -12.35
N ASN A 5 -42.44 -46.83 -12.20
CA ASN A 5 -41.08 -46.83 -12.74
C ASN A 5 -40.13 -46.15 -11.75
N ASP A 6 -39.36 -46.98 -11.18
CA ASP A 6 -38.11 -46.71 -10.49
C ASP A 6 -37.04 -46.36 -11.56
N THR A 7 -36.44 -45.19 -11.49
CA THR A 7 -35.10 -44.94 -12.05
C THR A 7 -34.34 -44.02 -11.12
N GLY A 8 -33.55 -44.61 -10.25
CA GLY A 8 -32.47 -43.94 -9.59
C GLY A 8 -31.43 -43.49 -10.62
N ASP A 9 -31.15 -42.22 -10.66
CA ASP A 9 -29.92 -41.71 -11.22
C ASP A 9 -29.24 -40.84 -10.14
N GLY A 10 -28.23 -41.44 -9.57
CA GLY A 10 -27.29 -40.77 -8.71
C GLY A 10 -26.56 -39.67 -9.51
N VAL A 11 -26.89 -38.43 -9.22
CA VAL A 11 -26.09 -37.28 -9.63
C VAL A 11 -24.88 -37.29 -8.73
N GLY A 12 -23.76 -37.75 -9.28
CA GLY A 12 -22.45 -37.62 -8.65
C GLY A 12 -22.20 -36.16 -8.33
N GLU A 13 -21.93 -35.87 -7.06
CA GLU A 13 -21.32 -34.62 -6.62
C GLU A 13 -19.92 -34.53 -7.26
N GLY A 14 -19.86 -33.91 -8.43
CA GLY A 14 -18.63 -33.43 -9.01
C GLY A 14 -18.13 -32.29 -8.14
N GLY A 15 -17.12 -32.54 -7.32
CA GLY A 15 -16.30 -31.49 -6.72
C GLY A 15 -15.65 -30.69 -7.86
N GLY A 16 -16.34 -29.67 -8.33
CA GLY A 16 -15.74 -28.66 -9.18
C GLY A 16 -14.74 -27.89 -8.33
N ASP A 17 -13.46 -27.96 -8.69
CA ASP A 17 -12.47 -27.01 -8.21
C ASP A 17 -13.04 -25.61 -8.43
N GLU A 18 -13.42 -24.91 -7.36
CA GLU A 18 -13.75 -23.50 -7.43
C GLU A 18 -12.51 -22.77 -7.94
N VAL A 19 -12.49 -22.44 -9.21
CA VAL A 19 -11.47 -21.57 -9.79
C VAL A 19 -11.61 -20.23 -9.07
N GLY A 20 -10.64 -19.94 -8.20
CA GLY A 20 -10.67 -18.73 -7.39
C GLY A 20 -10.82 -17.48 -8.25
N ILE A 21 -11.64 -16.52 -7.79
CA ILE A 21 -11.89 -15.25 -8.47
C ILE A 21 -10.56 -14.47 -8.60
N GLY A 22 -10.21 -14.05 -9.83
CA GLY A 22 -9.02 -13.24 -10.09
C GLY A 22 -9.07 -11.84 -9.44
N ASP A 23 -7.90 -11.26 -9.19
CA ASP A 23 -7.76 -9.98 -8.47
C ASP A 23 -8.51 -8.82 -9.13
N GLY A 24 -8.58 -8.76 -10.47
CA GLY A 24 -9.36 -7.75 -11.19
C GLY A 24 -10.86 -7.86 -10.92
N THR A 25 -11.42 -9.07 -10.93
CA THR A 25 -12.83 -9.32 -10.58
C THR A 25 -13.08 -8.96 -9.12
N ARG A 26 -12.16 -9.33 -8.23
CA ARG A 26 -12.22 -8.98 -6.80
C ARG A 26 -12.25 -7.47 -6.60
N ALA A 27 -11.32 -6.72 -7.21
CA ALA A 27 -11.27 -5.26 -7.10
C ALA A 27 -12.58 -4.57 -7.53
N VAL A 28 -13.24 -5.10 -8.56
CA VAL A 28 -14.55 -4.56 -9.05
C VAL A 28 -15.69 -4.87 -8.09
N ARG A 29 -15.63 -5.99 -7.35
CA ARG A 29 -16.75 -6.52 -6.56
C ARG A 29 -16.60 -6.36 -5.05
N ALA A 30 -15.37 -6.15 -4.57
CA ALA A 30 -15.03 -6.14 -3.16
C ALA A 30 -15.86 -5.14 -2.34
N GLY A 31 -16.34 -5.57 -1.20
CA GLY A 31 -17.09 -4.74 -0.23
C GLY A 31 -18.46 -4.28 -0.69
N LEU A 32 -18.96 -4.72 -1.87
CA LEU A 32 -20.33 -4.42 -2.28
C LEU A 32 -21.33 -5.15 -1.35
N PRO A 33 -22.46 -4.50 -1.00
CA PRO A 33 -23.50 -5.16 -0.23
C PRO A 33 -24.23 -6.22 -1.07
N GLU A 34 -24.96 -7.11 -0.39
CA GLU A 34 -25.88 -8.03 -1.06
C GLU A 34 -26.90 -7.25 -1.89
N PRO A 35 -27.23 -7.74 -3.11
CA PRO A 35 -28.15 -7.07 -4.00
C PRO A 35 -29.57 -6.97 -3.39
N VAL A 36 -30.06 -5.74 -3.26
CA VAL A 36 -31.45 -5.47 -2.84
C VAL A 36 -32.17 -4.75 -3.97
N LYS A 37 -33.40 -5.20 -4.28
CA LYS A 37 -34.21 -4.63 -5.36
C LYS A 37 -34.45 -3.13 -5.15
N ASN A 38 -34.12 -2.32 -6.14
CA ASN A 38 -34.24 -0.86 -6.19
C ASN A 38 -33.18 -0.10 -5.34
N GLU A 39 -32.26 -0.78 -4.68
CA GLU A 39 -31.12 -0.13 -4.01
C GLU A 39 -29.95 0.05 -4.99
N PRO A 40 -29.10 1.07 -4.79
CA PRO A 40 -27.90 1.26 -5.60
C PRO A 40 -26.89 0.16 -5.36
N THR A 41 -26.15 -0.25 -6.41
CA THR A 41 -25.11 -1.27 -6.31
C THR A 41 -24.01 -0.88 -5.33
N LEU A 42 -23.59 0.38 -5.36
CA LEU A 42 -22.71 0.99 -4.35
C LEU A 42 -23.53 2.03 -3.59
N PRO A 43 -23.85 1.81 -2.31
CA PRO A 43 -24.54 2.78 -1.48
C PRO A 43 -23.82 4.12 -1.42
N GLY A 44 -24.56 5.21 -1.31
CA GLY A 44 -23.99 6.53 -1.13
C GLY A 44 -23.29 6.71 0.24
N PRO A 45 -22.51 7.77 0.42
CA PRO A 45 -21.86 8.06 1.69
C PRO A 45 -22.87 8.42 2.78
N VAL A 46 -22.67 7.87 3.98
CA VAL A 46 -23.52 8.12 5.16
C VAL A 46 -22.91 9.22 6.02
N PHE A 47 -23.50 10.42 5.96
CA PHE A 47 -23.10 11.57 6.78
C PHE A 47 -23.86 11.54 8.11
N ALA A 48 -23.31 10.84 9.11
CA ALA A 48 -23.94 10.73 10.42
C ALA A 48 -22.91 10.89 11.55
N ALA A 49 -23.13 11.86 12.43
CA ALA A 49 -22.41 11.96 13.70
C ALA A 49 -23.03 11.05 14.77
N HIS A 50 -24.33 10.84 14.74
CA HIS A 50 -25.07 10.01 15.69
C HIS A 50 -26.17 9.22 14.97
N PHE A 51 -26.59 8.14 15.61
CA PHE A 51 -27.63 7.24 15.11
C PHE A 51 -28.79 7.17 16.10
N HIS A 52 -29.98 6.74 15.68
CA HIS A 52 -31.10 6.48 16.58
C HIS A 52 -30.79 5.23 17.44
N LEU A 53 -30.87 5.38 18.77
CA LEU A 53 -30.53 4.33 19.74
C LEU A 53 -31.66 4.17 20.79
N PRO A 54 -32.90 3.78 20.42
CA PRO A 54 -33.93 3.51 21.41
C PRO A 54 -33.57 2.27 22.20
N GLY A 55 -33.67 2.36 23.55
CA GLY A 55 -33.31 1.27 24.44
C GLY A 55 -31.79 1.10 24.64
N GLU A 56 -31.35 -0.14 24.80
CA GLU A 56 -29.91 -0.45 24.94
C GLU A 56 -29.15 -0.20 23.64
N PRO A 57 -27.94 0.40 23.71
CA PRO A 57 -27.15 0.75 22.49
C PRO A 57 -26.50 -0.49 21.89
N THR A 58 -27.32 -1.33 21.27
CA THR A 58 -26.88 -2.53 20.55
C THR A 58 -26.73 -2.27 19.06
N GLY A 59 -25.85 -3.01 18.39
CA GLY A 59 -25.59 -2.89 16.95
C GLY A 59 -24.28 -2.18 16.63
N PRO A 60 -23.88 -2.19 15.33
CA PRO A 60 -22.56 -1.73 14.91
C PRO A 60 -22.41 -0.20 14.88
N TYR A 61 -23.51 0.56 14.73
CA TYR A 61 -23.45 2.01 14.52
C TYR A 61 -24.15 2.74 15.66
N THR A 62 -23.35 3.31 16.55
CA THR A 62 -23.83 4.09 17.69
C THR A 62 -23.43 5.57 17.59
N TYR A 63 -22.22 5.82 17.18
CA TYR A 63 -21.65 7.16 17.02
C TYR A 63 -20.63 7.20 15.87
N GLY A 64 -20.69 8.22 15.02
CA GLY A 64 -19.94 8.30 13.77
C GLY A 64 -18.41 8.33 13.90
N ARG A 65 -17.85 8.60 15.09
CA ARG A 65 -16.41 8.46 15.36
C ARG A 65 -16.03 7.01 15.66
N ASP A 66 -16.97 6.19 16.08
CA ASP A 66 -16.73 4.80 16.42
C ASP A 66 -16.77 3.93 15.16
N GLU A 67 -17.88 3.99 14.44
CA GLU A 67 -18.10 3.24 13.20
C GLU A 67 -19.03 4.02 12.25
N ASN A 68 -18.90 3.75 10.95
CA ASN A 68 -19.74 4.34 9.91
C ASN A 68 -20.02 3.32 8.79
N PRO A 69 -21.24 3.20 8.27
CA PRO A 69 -21.56 2.25 7.20
C PRO A 69 -20.67 2.38 5.96
N THR A 70 -20.27 3.61 5.61
CA THR A 70 -19.37 3.86 4.46
C THR A 70 -17.97 3.26 4.72
N TRP A 71 -17.47 3.37 5.95
CA TRP A 71 -16.19 2.75 6.31
C TRP A 71 -16.27 1.24 6.26
N THR A 72 -17.35 0.66 6.78
CA THR A 72 -17.56 -0.80 6.78
C THR A 72 -17.46 -1.41 5.38
N HIS A 73 -18.04 -0.77 4.37
CA HIS A 73 -17.93 -1.24 2.99
C HIS A 73 -16.50 -1.15 2.47
N LEU A 74 -15.81 -0.03 2.70
CA LEU A 74 -14.42 0.15 2.29
C LEU A 74 -13.47 -0.81 3.03
N GLU A 75 -13.64 -0.96 4.34
CA GLU A 75 -12.83 -1.86 5.16
C GLU A 75 -12.95 -3.31 4.69
N ARG A 76 -14.17 -3.77 4.37
CA ARG A 76 -14.41 -5.08 3.77
C ARG A 76 -13.72 -5.21 2.42
N ALA A 77 -13.85 -4.20 1.54
CA ALA A 77 -13.22 -4.22 0.23
C ALA A 77 -11.70 -4.35 0.30
N ILE A 78 -11.07 -3.59 1.18
CA ILE A 78 -9.61 -3.66 1.38
C ILE A 78 -9.21 -5.01 1.98
N ALA A 79 -9.94 -5.52 2.97
CA ALA A 79 -9.66 -6.82 3.58
C ALA A 79 -9.72 -7.96 2.56
N GLU A 80 -10.71 -7.96 1.65
CA GLU A 80 -10.82 -8.93 0.56
C GLU A 80 -9.66 -8.86 -0.44
N LEU A 81 -9.05 -7.68 -0.64
CA LEU A 81 -7.87 -7.51 -1.51
C LEU A 81 -6.58 -7.95 -0.82
N GLU A 82 -6.44 -7.65 0.48
CA GLU A 82 -5.25 -7.99 1.27
C GLU A 82 -5.16 -9.48 1.62
N ALA A 83 -6.30 -10.16 1.86
CA ALA A 83 -6.36 -11.56 2.26
C ALA A 83 -7.51 -12.29 1.56
N PRO A 84 -7.42 -12.53 0.24
CA PRO A 84 -8.47 -13.17 -0.52
C PRO A 84 -8.65 -14.65 -0.13
N GLY A 85 -9.91 -15.11 -0.04
CA GLY A 85 -10.23 -16.52 0.17
C GLY A 85 -10.06 -17.04 1.60
N GLU A 86 -9.78 -16.18 2.55
CA GLU A 86 -9.65 -16.55 3.97
C GLU A 86 -11.03 -16.82 4.60
N PRO A 87 -11.29 -18.00 5.19
CA PRO A 87 -12.61 -18.34 5.75
C PRO A 87 -13.05 -17.44 6.92
N ARG A 88 -12.11 -16.88 7.68
CA ARG A 88 -12.35 -15.93 8.77
C ARG A 88 -12.08 -14.49 8.37
N GLY A 89 -11.54 -14.29 7.15
CA GLY A 89 -11.16 -12.99 6.63
C GLY A 89 -10.00 -12.34 7.39
N ALA A 90 -9.58 -11.19 6.88
CA ALA A 90 -8.79 -10.23 7.63
C ALA A 90 -9.71 -9.06 8.02
N GLU A 91 -9.32 -8.32 9.04
CA GLU A 91 -9.98 -7.08 9.44
C GLU A 91 -9.15 -5.89 9.00
N THR A 92 -9.82 -4.92 8.36
CA THR A 92 -9.21 -3.64 8.00
C THR A 92 -9.77 -2.53 8.88
N VAL A 93 -8.93 -1.56 9.20
CA VAL A 93 -9.28 -0.32 9.89
C VAL A 93 -8.79 0.85 9.05
N VAL A 94 -9.69 1.72 8.59
CA VAL A 94 -9.35 2.90 7.78
C VAL A 94 -9.08 4.14 8.62
N PHE A 95 -8.24 5.04 8.11
CA PHE A 95 -7.74 6.23 8.77
C PHE A 95 -7.76 7.45 7.82
N ALA A 96 -7.71 8.65 8.40
CA ALA A 96 -7.66 9.91 7.66
C ALA A 96 -6.39 10.09 6.80
N SER A 97 -5.31 9.35 7.07
CA SER A 97 -4.05 9.41 6.33
C SER A 97 -3.18 8.18 6.57
N GLY A 98 -2.17 7.96 5.69
CA GLY A 98 -1.16 6.92 5.89
C GLY A 98 -0.41 7.09 7.21
N MET A 99 -0.01 8.31 7.57
CA MET A 99 0.65 8.57 8.86
C MET A 99 -0.22 8.24 10.07
N ALA A 100 -1.53 8.44 9.97
CA ALA A 100 -2.45 8.04 11.03
C ALA A 100 -2.50 6.50 11.18
N ALA A 101 -2.44 5.75 10.07
CA ALA A 101 -2.37 4.30 10.08
C ALA A 101 -1.04 3.78 10.65
N ILE A 102 0.09 4.34 10.22
CA ILE A 102 1.44 4.03 10.75
C ILE A 102 1.49 4.28 12.26
N SER A 103 1.08 5.48 12.69
CA SER A 103 1.05 5.86 14.11
C SER A 103 0.14 4.96 14.93
N ALA A 104 -1.00 4.51 14.35
CA ALA A 104 -1.92 3.61 15.03
C ALA A 104 -1.26 2.27 15.37
N VAL A 105 -0.52 1.66 14.46
CA VAL A 105 0.19 0.40 14.72
C VAL A 105 1.30 0.62 15.75
N LEU A 106 2.19 1.57 15.52
CA LEU A 106 3.35 1.79 16.38
C LEU A 106 2.93 2.19 17.81
N LEU A 107 2.05 3.17 17.96
CA LEU A 107 1.68 3.72 19.28
C LEU A 107 0.64 2.88 20.03
N SER A 108 -0.09 1.98 19.36
CA SER A 108 -1.00 1.06 20.08
C SER A 108 -0.34 -0.24 20.51
N HIS A 109 0.82 -0.60 19.94
CA HIS A 109 1.51 -1.86 20.22
C HIS A 109 2.86 -1.72 20.91
N ALA A 110 3.45 -0.51 20.96
CA ALA A 110 4.64 -0.19 21.72
C ALA A 110 4.32 0.68 22.94
N LYS A 111 5.05 0.48 24.03
CA LYS A 111 4.97 1.25 25.27
C LYS A 111 6.39 1.54 25.78
N ALA A 112 6.52 2.40 26.78
CA ALA A 112 7.80 2.67 27.43
C ALA A 112 8.53 1.38 27.83
N GLY A 113 9.79 1.26 27.46
CA GLY A 113 10.65 0.10 27.68
C GLY A 113 10.59 -0.98 26.60
N ASP A 114 9.66 -0.89 25.63
CA ASP A 114 9.65 -1.77 24.47
C ASP A 114 10.69 -1.33 23.42
N VAL A 115 11.12 -2.28 22.59
CA VAL A 115 12.02 -2.06 21.46
C VAL A 115 11.24 -2.15 20.16
N VAL A 116 11.45 -1.20 19.25
CA VAL A 116 10.89 -1.18 17.90
C VAL A 116 12.03 -1.11 16.89
N VAL A 117 11.99 -1.92 15.85
CA VAL A 117 12.94 -1.90 14.73
C VAL A 117 12.28 -1.22 13.53
N LEU A 118 12.90 -0.15 13.00
CA LEU A 118 12.42 0.63 11.87
C LEU A 118 13.46 0.60 10.73
N PRO A 119 13.05 0.81 9.45
CA PRO A 119 13.99 1.09 8.38
C PRO A 119 14.62 2.49 8.56
N ASP A 120 15.89 2.64 8.20
CA ASP A 120 16.61 3.92 8.18
C ASP A 120 16.57 4.61 6.80
N ASP A 121 16.10 3.91 5.78
CA ASP A 121 15.99 4.31 4.38
C ASP A 121 14.52 4.34 3.87
N GLY A 122 13.56 4.32 4.79
CA GLY A 122 12.13 4.34 4.49
C GLY A 122 11.57 5.76 4.32
N TYR A 123 10.23 5.86 4.43
CA TYR A 123 9.51 7.12 4.24
C TYR A 123 10.05 8.26 5.13
N GLN A 124 10.31 9.42 4.51
CA GLN A 124 10.95 10.59 5.13
C GLN A 124 10.31 11.10 6.43
N ALA A 125 9.09 10.70 6.78
CA ALA A 125 8.45 11.07 8.04
C ALA A 125 8.71 10.06 9.18
N LEU A 126 9.30 8.90 8.91
CA LEU A 126 9.65 7.92 9.95
C LEU A 126 10.64 8.48 10.99
N PRO A 127 11.64 9.29 10.63
CA PRO A 127 12.51 9.93 11.63
C PRO A 127 11.75 10.79 12.65
N LEU A 128 10.73 11.54 12.23
CA LEU A 128 9.89 12.33 13.15
C LEU A 128 9.09 11.43 14.10
N LEU A 129 8.59 10.30 13.59
CA LEU A 129 7.87 9.33 14.40
C LEU A 129 8.81 8.59 15.35
N ARG A 130 10.03 8.31 14.94
CA ARG A 130 11.10 7.79 15.80
C ARG A 130 11.34 8.70 17.01
N GLU A 131 11.57 10.00 16.77
CA GLU A 131 11.77 11.00 17.85
C GLU A 131 10.59 10.97 18.83
N GLN A 132 9.34 10.82 18.34
CA GLN A 132 8.18 10.75 19.20
C GLN A 132 8.11 9.44 20.01
N LEU A 133 8.46 8.31 19.41
CA LEU A 133 8.55 7.01 20.11
C LEU A 133 9.60 7.05 21.22
N GLU A 134 10.79 7.59 20.91
CA GLU A 134 11.88 7.75 21.87
C GLU A 134 11.48 8.70 23.03
N ALA A 135 10.73 9.78 22.75
CA ALA A 135 10.17 10.68 23.75
C ALA A 135 9.16 9.99 24.68
N TYR A 136 8.50 8.94 24.21
CA TYR A 136 7.60 8.09 25.01
C TYR A 136 8.32 6.94 25.71
N GLY A 137 9.65 6.88 25.63
CA GLY A 137 10.47 5.87 26.29
C GLY A 137 10.55 4.53 25.56
N VAL A 138 10.23 4.49 24.27
CA VAL A 138 10.44 3.33 23.40
C VAL A 138 11.87 3.37 22.88
N GLU A 139 12.59 2.26 22.92
CA GLU A 139 13.88 2.12 22.25
C GLU A 139 13.66 1.89 20.77
N VAL A 140 14.27 2.71 19.90
CA VAL A 140 14.17 2.54 18.44
C VAL A 140 15.52 2.14 17.87
N ARG A 141 15.57 0.98 17.23
CA ARG A 141 16.71 0.48 16.48
C ARG A 141 16.42 0.64 14.99
N THR A 142 17.43 0.96 14.19
CA THR A 142 17.24 1.14 12.74
C THR A 142 18.23 0.31 11.93
N ALA A 143 17.78 -0.14 10.75
CA ALA A 143 18.57 -0.87 9.77
C ALA A 143 18.09 -0.56 8.36
N PRO A 144 18.95 -0.67 7.33
CA PRO A 144 18.52 -0.52 5.94
C PRO A 144 17.51 -1.59 5.55
N THR A 145 16.62 -1.25 4.61
CA THR A 145 15.62 -2.20 4.06
C THR A 145 16.29 -3.37 3.36
N ALA A 146 17.34 -3.10 2.58
CA ALA A 146 18.07 -4.15 1.86
C ALA A 146 18.84 -5.06 2.81
N GLY A 147 18.88 -6.35 2.49
CA GLY A 147 19.68 -7.34 3.20
C GLY A 147 19.06 -7.83 4.50
N ASP A 148 19.92 -8.18 5.47
CA ASP A 148 19.56 -8.94 6.67
C ASP A 148 19.93 -8.24 7.98
N ALA A 149 20.30 -6.98 7.93
CA ALA A 149 20.77 -6.25 9.12
C ALA A 149 19.71 -6.18 10.24
N GLN A 150 18.43 -6.22 9.87
CA GLN A 150 17.30 -6.26 10.80
C GLN A 150 17.36 -7.46 11.75
N LEU A 151 17.85 -8.61 11.28
CA LEU A 151 17.92 -9.85 12.08
C LEU A 151 18.75 -9.66 13.37
N ALA A 152 19.82 -8.88 13.30
CA ALA A 152 20.67 -8.60 14.46
C ALA A 152 20.01 -7.68 15.50
N LEU A 153 18.90 -7.04 15.17
CA LEU A 153 18.20 -6.06 16.00
C LEU A 153 16.94 -6.63 16.69
N LEU A 154 16.59 -7.90 16.44
CA LEU A 154 15.34 -8.52 16.89
C LEU A 154 15.35 -8.94 18.36
N ASP A 155 16.52 -9.02 19.02
CA ASP A 155 16.58 -9.43 20.42
C ASP A 155 15.80 -8.45 21.30
N GLY A 156 14.76 -8.96 22.00
CA GLY A 156 13.84 -8.18 22.82
C GLY A 156 12.95 -7.21 22.05
N ALA A 157 12.93 -7.26 20.71
CA ALA A 157 12.04 -6.42 19.91
C ALA A 157 10.57 -6.77 20.15
N ARG A 158 9.75 -5.73 20.29
CA ARG A 158 8.29 -5.83 20.35
C ARG A 158 7.64 -5.80 18.98
N LEU A 159 8.23 -5.02 18.06
CA LEU A 159 7.70 -4.80 16.72
C LEU A 159 8.85 -4.58 15.73
N LEU A 160 8.80 -5.32 14.62
CA LEU A 160 9.58 -5.07 13.42
C LEU A 160 8.70 -4.36 12.39
N TRP A 161 9.09 -3.16 11.99
CA TRP A 161 8.44 -2.41 10.92
C TRP A 161 9.29 -2.52 9.65
N LEU A 162 8.68 -2.98 8.57
CA LEU A 162 9.28 -3.07 7.25
C LEU A 162 8.59 -2.10 6.30
N GLU A 163 9.32 -1.51 5.35
CA GLU A 163 8.80 -0.77 4.23
C GLU A 163 9.38 -1.36 2.94
N THR A 164 8.56 -2.02 2.14
CA THR A 164 9.07 -2.78 0.99
C THR A 164 8.06 -2.83 -0.16
N PRO A 165 8.43 -2.27 -1.35
CA PRO A 165 9.67 -1.53 -1.64
C PRO A 165 9.84 -0.27 -0.81
N SER A 166 11.09 0.11 -0.48
CA SER A 166 11.37 1.35 0.25
C SER A 166 11.18 2.59 -0.61
N ASN A 167 10.88 3.73 0.03
CA ASN A 167 10.68 5.00 -0.66
C ASN A 167 11.71 6.03 -0.15
N PRO A 168 12.63 6.53 -1.02
CA PRO A 168 12.55 6.48 -2.47
C PRO A 168 13.49 5.45 -3.14
N GLY A 169 14.25 4.65 -2.38
CA GLY A 169 15.34 3.81 -2.86
C GLY A 169 14.90 2.56 -3.63
N LEU A 170 13.65 2.11 -3.45
CA LEU A 170 13.06 0.91 -4.05
C LEU A 170 13.76 -0.40 -3.66
N ASP A 171 14.39 -0.43 -2.49
CA ASP A 171 14.91 -1.65 -1.92
C ASP A 171 13.79 -2.59 -1.49
N VAL A 172 14.00 -3.90 -1.64
CA VAL A 172 13.02 -4.93 -1.27
C VAL A 172 13.68 -5.89 -0.31
N CYS A 173 13.05 -6.10 0.86
CA CYS A 173 13.45 -7.11 1.83
C CYS A 173 12.64 -8.40 1.67
N ASP A 174 13.21 -9.53 2.10
CA ASP A 174 12.49 -10.82 2.17
C ASP A 174 11.56 -10.81 3.39
N VAL A 175 10.28 -10.47 3.13
CA VAL A 175 9.27 -10.33 4.18
C VAL A 175 9.05 -11.62 4.94
N ARG A 176 8.98 -12.78 4.26
CA ARG A 176 8.73 -14.06 4.92
C ARG A 176 9.87 -14.41 5.88
N ARG A 177 11.11 -14.32 5.41
CA ARG A 177 12.27 -14.62 6.23
C ARG A 177 12.37 -13.72 7.47
N LEU A 178 12.13 -12.42 7.28
CA LEU A 178 12.17 -11.46 8.39
C LEU A 178 11.01 -11.67 9.37
N ALA A 179 9.81 -12.01 8.86
CA ALA A 179 8.65 -12.31 9.70
C ALA A 179 8.88 -13.57 10.55
N ASP A 180 9.37 -14.66 9.93
CA ASP A 180 9.68 -15.89 10.66
C ASP A 180 10.70 -15.65 11.78
N ALA A 181 11.74 -14.87 11.51
CA ALA A 181 12.77 -14.52 12.49
C ALA A 181 12.23 -13.61 13.61
N ALA A 182 11.41 -12.61 13.26
CA ALA A 182 10.79 -11.72 14.22
C ALA A 182 9.82 -12.47 15.16
N HIS A 183 9.00 -13.37 14.62
CA HIS A 183 8.11 -14.23 15.41
C HIS A 183 8.88 -15.17 16.33
N ALA A 184 9.99 -15.74 15.86
CA ALA A 184 10.88 -16.55 16.71
C ALA A 184 11.46 -15.75 17.89
N ALA A 185 11.67 -14.45 17.71
CA ALA A 185 12.10 -13.52 18.76
C ALA A 185 10.93 -12.96 19.61
N GLY A 186 9.67 -13.30 19.29
CA GLY A 186 8.47 -12.81 19.99
C GLY A 186 8.00 -11.41 19.55
N ALA A 187 8.52 -10.90 18.44
CA ALA A 187 8.13 -9.61 17.90
C ALA A 187 6.97 -9.74 16.90
N LEU A 188 6.09 -8.73 16.85
CA LEU A 188 5.11 -8.55 15.77
C LEU A 188 5.79 -7.96 14.52
N VAL A 189 5.17 -8.17 13.36
CA VAL A 189 5.67 -7.66 12.08
C VAL A 189 4.62 -6.80 11.38
N ALA A 190 4.98 -5.56 11.08
CA ALA A 190 4.19 -4.66 10.26
C ALA A 190 4.94 -4.34 8.97
N VAL A 191 4.22 -4.34 7.84
CA VAL A 191 4.76 -4.01 6.53
C VAL A 191 4.00 -2.83 5.95
N ASP A 192 4.70 -1.73 5.66
CA ASP A 192 4.19 -0.67 4.81
C ASP A 192 4.23 -1.13 3.35
N ASN A 193 3.04 -1.40 2.82
CA ASN A 193 2.79 -1.94 1.48
C ASN A 193 2.33 -0.85 0.48
N THR A 194 2.56 0.40 0.82
CA THR A 194 2.03 1.55 0.07
C THR A 194 2.42 1.53 -1.42
N LEU A 195 3.70 1.22 -1.72
CA LEU A 195 4.22 1.21 -3.10
C LEU A 195 3.67 0.04 -3.94
N ALA A 196 3.52 -1.13 -3.33
CA ALA A 196 3.11 -2.34 -4.04
C ALA A 196 1.59 -2.44 -4.22
N THR A 197 0.78 -1.89 -3.33
CA THR A 197 -0.66 -2.12 -3.19
C THR A 197 -1.00 -3.61 -2.92
N PRO A 198 -2.22 -3.97 -2.50
CA PRO A 198 -2.60 -5.38 -2.31
C PRO A 198 -2.54 -6.23 -3.59
N LEU A 199 -2.52 -5.59 -4.77
CA LEU A 199 -2.40 -6.29 -6.05
C LEU A 199 -0.95 -6.66 -6.39
N GLY A 200 0.01 -5.85 -5.95
CA GLY A 200 1.44 -6.08 -6.18
C GLY A 200 2.09 -6.97 -5.13
N GLN A 201 1.67 -6.86 -3.88
CA GLN A 201 2.21 -7.66 -2.78
C GLN A 201 1.18 -7.82 -1.67
N ARG A 202 1.17 -8.97 -1.00
CA ARG A 202 0.29 -9.26 0.14
C ARG A 202 1.09 -9.65 1.37
N PRO A 203 1.44 -8.69 2.21
CA PRO A 203 2.28 -8.94 3.40
C PRO A 203 1.72 -10.01 4.33
N LEU A 204 0.41 -10.08 4.50
CA LEU A 204 -0.25 -11.08 5.35
C LEU A 204 -0.03 -12.51 4.84
N GLU A 205 0.05 -12.74 3.52
CA GLU A 205 0.38 -14.04 2.93
C GLU A 205 1.87 -14.39 3.12
N LEU A 206 2.70 -13.39 3.37
CA LEU A 206 4.13 -13.51 3.62
C LEU A 206 4.49 -13.63 5.11
N GLY A 207 3.49 -13.65 5.99
CA GLY A 207 3.68 -13.85 7.43
C GLY A 207 3.64 -12.57 8.27
N ALA A 208 3.40 -11.39 7.69
CA ALA A 208 3.23 -10.18 8.48
C ALA A 208 1.94 -10.22 9.33
N ASP A 209 1.97 -9.60 10.49
CA ASP A 209 0.79 -9.42 11.35
C ASP A 209 -0.06 -8.26 10.87
N PHE A 210 0.58 -7.22 10.31
CA PHE A 210 -0.08 -6.03 9.79
C PHE A 210 0.38 -5.73 8.36
N SER A 211 -0.58 -5.51 7.46
CA SER A 211 -0.37 -4.78 6.20
C SER A 211 -0.86 -3.35 6.40
N VAL A 212 0.03 -2.38 6.22
CA VAL A 212 -0.25 -0.96 6.40
C VAL A 212 -0.03 -0.24 5.08
N ALA A 213 -0.89 0.71 4.74
CA ALA A 213 -0.63 1.53 3.58
C ALA A 213 -1.24 2.92 3.64
N SER A 214 -0.60 3.85 2.94
CA SER A 214 -1.22 5.10 2.52
C SER A 214 -2.14 4.83 1.33
N GLY A 215 -3.44 4.68 1.59
CA GLY A 215 -4.45 4.54 0.54
C GLY A 215 -4.53 5.76 -0.40
N THR A 216 -4.00 6.91 0.01
CA THR A 216 -3.79 8.14 -0.78
C THR A 216 -3.08 7.89 -2.11
N LYS A 217 -2.22 6.87 -2.17
CA LYS A 217 -1.32 6.56 -3.29
C LYS A 217 -2.02 5.70 -4.35
N GLY A 218 -1.37 4.66 -4.82
CA GLY A 218 -1.88 3.78 -5.88
C GLY A 218 -3.24 3.15 -5.59
N LEU A 219 -3.62 2.93 -4.33
CA LEU A 219 -4.91 2.33 -3.98
C LEU A 219 -6.08 3.15 -4.55
N THR A 220 -6.12 4.45 -4.27
CA THR A 220 -7.15 5.37 -4.80
C THR A 220 -6.77 5.95 -6.14
N GLY A 221 -5.52 6.32 -6.34
CA GLY A 221 -4.89 6.60 -7.63
C GLY A 221 -5.34 7.86 -8.37
N HIS A 222 -6.10 8.76 -7.76
CA HIS A 222 -6.60 9.97 -8.45
C HIS A 222 -5.99 11.26 -7.92
N GLY A 223 -5.21 11.21 -6.82
CA GLY A 223 -4.55 12.37 -6.24
C GLY A 223 -5.51 13.40 -5.62
N ASP A 224 -6.70 12.97 -5.21
CA ASP A 224 -7.82 13.81 -4.81
C ASP A 224 -8.28 13.58 -3.36
N LEU A 225 -7.73 12.56 -2.66
CA LEU A 225 -8.08 12.29 -1.27
C LEU A 225 -6.90 11.76 -0.45
N LEU A 226 -7.00 11.91 0.86
CA LEU A 226 -6.10 11.30 1.84
C LEU A 226 -6.79 10.11 2.51
N LEU A 227 -6.06 9.01 2.62
CA LEU A 227 -6.52 7.80 3.28
C LEU A 227 -5.33 7.00 3.82
N GLY A 228 -5.52 6.33 4.94
CA GLY A 228 -4.65 5.25 5.41
C GLY A 228 -5.46 4.03 5.78
N TYR A 229 -4.81 2.87 5.85
CA TYR A 229 -5.44 1.68 6.39
C TYR A 229 -4.44 0.75 7.05
N VAL A 230 -4.95 -0.09 7.93
CA VAL A 230 -4.24 -1.22 8.55
C VAL A 230 -5.11 -2.44 8.37
N THR A 231 -4.55 -3.52 7.86
CA THR A 231 -5.22 -4.83 7.76
C THR A 231 -4.44 -5.87 8.54
N CYS A 232 -5.13 -6.70 9.31
CA CYS A 232 -4.55 -7.81 10.06
C CYS A 232 -5.52 -8.99 10.13
N ARG A 233 -4.98 -10.21 10.35
CA ARG A 233 -5.80 -11.43 10.52
C ARG A 233 -6.25 -11.63 11.95
N ASP A 234 -5.47 -11.18 12.90
CA ASP A 234 -5.78 -11.30 14.32
C ASP A 234 -6.79 -10.22 14.74
N ALA A 235 -7.96 -10.67 15.18
CA ALA A 235 -9.05 -9.78 15.59
C ALA A 235 -8.70 -8.94 16.85
N GLU A 236 -7.83 -9.43 17.74
CA GLU A 236 -7.41 -8.67 18.91
C GLU A 236 -6.47 -7.53 18.51
N LEU A 237 -5.57 -7.78 17.55
CA LEU A 237 -4.73 -6.75 16.98
C LEU A 237 -5.58 -5.70 16.26
N ALA A 238 -6.55 -6.12 15.45
CA ALA A 238 -7.51 -5.21 14.79
C ALA A 238 -8.29 -4.36 15.80
N ALA A 239 -8.79 -4.97 16.88
CA ALA A 239 -9.52 -4.28 17.93
C ALA A 239 -8.66 -3.21 18.65
N ARG A 240 -7.36 -3.49 18.85
CA ARG A 240 -6.42 -2.50 19.41
C ARG A 240 -6.23 -1.31 18.49
N VAL A 241 -6.03 -1.56 17.19
CA VAL A 241 -5.90 -0.52 16.16
C VAL A 241 -7.19 0.32 16.05
N ARG A 242 -8.36 -0.34 16.06
CA ARG A 242 -9.69 0.32 16.03
C ARG A 242 -9.91 1.17 17.30
N ARG A 243 -9.53 0.67 18.46
CA ARG A 243 -9.59 1.43 19.71
C ARG A 243 -8.70 2.68 19.65
N TRP A 244 -7.50 2.56 19.11
CA TRP A 244 -6.60 3.71 18.90
C TRP A 244 -7.23 4.77 18.01
N ARG A 245 -7.77 4.37 16.84
CA ARG A 245 -8.51 5.29 15.94
C ARG A 245 -9.58 6.06 16.68
N LYS A 246 -10.39 5.35 17.49
CA LYS A 246 -11.48 5.94 18.27
C LYS A 246 -10.97 6.97 19.30
N ILE A 247 -9.89 6.66 20.03
CA ILE A 247 -9.34 7.51 21.09
C ILE A 247 -8.73 8.78 20.50
N VAL A 248 -7.91 8.67 19.45
CA VAL A 248 -7.23 9.82 18.87
C VAL A 248 -8.08 10.57 17.84
N GLY A 249 -9.22 9.99 17.42
CA GLY A 249 -10.12 10.61 16.46
C GLY A 249 -9.58 10.66 15.02
N ALA A 250 -8.62 9.80 14.67
CA ALA A 250 -7.98 9.76 13.34
C ALA A 250 -8.87 9.08 12.28
N ILE A 251 -10.12 9.52 12.17
CA ILE A 251 -11.15 8.95 11.30
C ILE A 251 -11.15 9.61 9.91
N PRO A 252 -11.39 8.86 8.82
CA PRO A 252 -11.63 9.46 7.50
C PRO A 252 -13.04 10.07 7.44
N GLY A 253 -13.23 11.05 6.56
CA GLY A 253 -14.57 11.51 6.23
C GLY A 253 -15.34 10.46 5.41
N PRO A 254 -16.68 10.43 5.50
CA PRO A 254 -17.49 9.46 4.75
C PRO A 254 -17.39 9.67 3.23
N MET A 255 -17.15 10.89 2.75
CA MET A 255 -16.96 11.16 1.32
C MET A 255 -15.64 10.58 0.83
N GLU A 256 -14.54 10.78 1.57
CA GLU A 256 -13.22 10.23 1.25
C GLU A 256 -13.26 8.70 1.23
N ALA A 257 -13.94 8.07 2.20
CA ALA A 257 -14.12 6.62 2.23
C ALA A 257 -14.96 6.12 1.04
N TRP A 258 -16.00 6.82 0.66
CA TRP A 258 -16.82 6.47 -0.49
C TRP A 258 -16.06 6.61 -1.81
N LEU A 259 -15.33 7.72 -2.00
CA LEU A 259 -14.47 7.94 -3.17
C LEU A 259 -13.37 6.88 -3.26
N ALA A 260 -12.78 6.51 -2.13
CA ALA A 260 -11.79 5.44 -2.07
C ALA A 260 -12.41 4.11 -2.53
N HIS A 261 -13.56 3.71 -2.00
CA HIS A 261 -14.23 2.46 -2.40
C HIS A 261 -14.56 2.46 -3.90
N ARG A 262 -15.16 3.56 -4.40
CA ARG A 262 -15.43 3.72 -5.85
C ARG A 262 -14.16 3.55 -6.68
N SER A 263 -13.01 4.04 -6.20
CA SER A 263 -11.73 3.98 -6.93
C SER A 263 -11.14 2.57 -7.00
N LEU A 264 -11.46 1.68 -6.05
CA LEU A 264 -11.01 0.28 -6.06
C LEU A 264 -11.48 -0.46 -7.32
N ALA A 265 -12.65 -0.15 -7.86
CA ALA A 265 -13.18 -0.81 -9.05
C ALA A 265 -12.28 -0.67 -10.29
N THR A 266 -11.40 0.33 -10.34
CA THR A 266 -10.42 0.52 -11.43
C THR A 266 -8.98 0.24 -11.01
N LEU A 267 -8.75 -0.23 -9.77
CA LEU A 267 -7.40 -0.43 -9.23
C LEU A 267 -6.56 -1.35 -10.10
N GLN A 268 -7.09 -2.48 -10.52
CA GLN A 268 -6.35 -3.45 -11.34
C GLN A 268 -5.96 -2.86 -12.70
N LEU A 269 -6.86 -2.14 -13.36
CA LEU A 269 -6.59 -1.51 -14.65
C LEU A 269 -5.49 -0.44 -14.53
N ARG A 270 -5.56 0.38 -13.49
CA ARG A 270 -4.57 1.43 -13.22
C ARG A 270 -3.21 0.82 -12.87
N ALA A 271 -3.17 -0.07 -11.89
CA ALA A 271 -1.93 -0.70 -11.44
C ALA A 271 -1.21 -1.46 -12.56
N ALA A 272 -1.94 -2.20 -13.39
CA ALA A 272 -1.36 -2.91 -14.52
C ALA A 272 -0.73 -1.96 -15.56
N ARG A 273 -1.43 -0.89 -15.94
CA ARG A 273 -0.91 0.11 -16.89
C ARG A 273 0.28 0.87 -16.30
N GLN A 274 0.18 1.31 -15.07
CA GLN A 274 1.25 2.06 -14.39
C GLN A 274 2.51 1.22 -14.22
N SER A 275 2.38 -0.06 -13.85
CA SER A 275 3.53 -0.97 -13.73
C SER A 275 4.19 -1.25 -15.09
N ALA A 276 3.40 -1.42 -16.15
CA ALA A 276 3.93 -1.57 -17.51
C ALA A 276 4.66 -0.30 -17.98
N ASN A 277 4.09 0.87 -17.71
CA ASN A 277 4.72 2.15 -18.03
C ASN A 277 6.03 2.36 -17.27
N ALA A 278 6.05 2.03 -15.97
CA ALA A 278 7.26 2.15 -15.15
C ALA A 278 8.39 1.24 -15.64
N LEU A 279 8.09 -0.01 -16.01
CA LEU A 279 9.07 -0.94 -16.56
C LEU A 279 9.61 -0.46 -17.89
N ALA A 280 8.74 -0.08 -18.84
CA ALA A 280 9.17 0.43 -20.16
C ALA A 280 10.03 1.71 -20.04
N LEU A 281 9.66 2.59 -19.09
CA LEU A 281 10.46 3.77 -18.79
C LEU A 281 11.83 3.40 -18.20
N ALA A 282 11.88 2.46 -17.26
CA ALA A 282 13.13 2.01 -16.66
C ALA A 282 14.06 1.36 -17.70
N GLU A 283 13.51 0.55 -18.62
CA GLU A 283 14.26 -0.03 -19.74
C GLU A 283 14.83 1.05 -20.67
N ALA A 284 14.05 2.08 -20.99
CA ALA A 284 14.49 3.19 -21.82
C ALA A 284 15.59 4.03 -21.14
N LEU A 285 15.46 4.27 -19.84
CA LEU A 285 16.45 4.98 -19.02
C LEU A 285 17.76 4.21 -18.85
N ALA A 286 17.71 2.88 -18.81
CA ALA A 286 18.91 2.03 -18.71
C ALA A 286 19.88 2.20 -19.90
N ALA A 287 19.42 2.66 -21.04
CA ALA A 287 20.24 2.93 -22.22
C ALA A 287 20.87 4.35 -22.22
N ARG A 288 20.61 5.18 -21.21
CA ARG A 288 21.02 6.60 -21.18
C ARG A 288 22.28 6.78 -20.33
N PRO A 289 23.39 7.26 -20.92
CA PRO A 289 24.68 7.39 -20.21
C PRO A 289 24.68 8.44 -19.10
N GLU A 290 23.79 9.43 -19.17
CA GLU A 290 23.61 10.46 -18.13
C GLU A 290 22.83 9.99 -16.92
N VAL A 291 22.19 8.81 -17.01
CA VAL A 291 21.41 8.21 -15.94
C VAL A 291 22.29 7.26 -15.13
N SER A 292 22.34 7.45 -13.83
CA SER A 292 23.04 6.58 -12.90
C SER A 292 22.12 6.15 -11.75
N GLY A 293 22.47 5.10 -11.02
CA GLY A 293 21.69 4.63 -9.87
C GLY A 293 20.23 4.33 -10.20
N LEU A 294 19.97 3.85 -11.43
CA LEU A 294 18.62 3.49 -11.87
C LEU A 294 18.09 2.33 -11.02
N ARG A 295 16.90 2.52 -10.47
CA ARG A 295 16.21 1.53 -9.64
C ARG A 295 14.78 1.31 -10.15
N HIS A 296 14.47 0.07 -10.39
CA HIS A 296 13.13 -0.48 -10.58
C HIS A 296 13.19 -2.00 -10.39
N PRO A 297 12.50 -2.57 -9.40
CA PRO A 297 12.63 -4.00 -9.06
C PRO A 297 12.26 -4.97 -10.19
N GLY A 298 11.58 -4.49 -11.24
CA GLY A 298 11.28 -5.26 -12.45
C GLY A 298 12.45 -5.43 -13.42
N LEU A 299 13.52 -4.64 -13.30
CA LEU A 299 14.71 -4.79 -14.14
C LEU A 299 15.56 -5.98 -13.66
N PRO A 300 15.95 -6.92 -14.50
CA PRO A 300 16.79 -8.07 -14.11
C PRO A 300 18.12 -7.68 -13.46
N GLY A 301 18.64 -6.48 -13.77
CA GLY A 301 19.88 -5.96 -13.18
C GLY A 301 19.70 -5.16 -11.89
N ASP A 302 18.47 -4.94 -11.42
CA ASP A 302 18.23 -4.24 -10.15
C ASP A 302 18.62 -5.15 -8.97
N PRO A 303 19.32 -4.63 -7.95
CA PRO A 303 19.70 -5.41 -6.77
C PRO A 303 18.52 -6.07 -6.05
N ALA A 304 17.33 -5.46 -6.10
CA ALA A 304 16.13 -5.98 -5.46
C ALA A 304 15.38 -7.02 -6.30
N HIS A 305 15.75 -7.22 -7.59
CA HIS A 305 14.97 -8.01 -8.54
C HIS A 305 14.71 -9.44 -8.07
N GLN A 306 15.71 -10.11 -7.54
CA GLN A 306 15.59 -11.51 -7.13
C GLN A 306 14.56 -11.66 -5.99
N THR A 307 14.67 -10.83 -4.95
CA THR A 307 13.73 -10.84 -3.82
C THR A 307 12.34 -10.40 -4.25
N ALA A 308 12.25 -9.35 -5.06
CA ALA A 308 10.97 -8.86 -5.58
C ALA A 308 10.25 -9.91 -6.42
N SER A 309 10.95 -10.60 -7.33
CA SER A 309 10.37 -11.64 -8.19
C SER A 309 9.87 -12.87 -7.41
N ALA A 310 10.41 -13.12 -6.21
CA ALA A 310 9.99 -14.23 -5.38
C ALA A 310 8.70 -13.96 -4.59
N GLN A 311 8.39 -12.69 -4.30
CA GLN A 311 7.27 -12.33 -3.41
C GLN A 311 6.26 -11.35 -4.01
N MET A 312 6.62 -10.55 -5.02
CA MET A 312 5.76 -9.56 -5.64
C MET A 312 5.11 -10.10 -6.92
N ARG A 313 3.90 -9.66 -7.19
CA ARG A 313 3.11 -9.97 -8.41
C ARG A 313 3.25 -8.86 -9.46
N SER A 314 3.59 -7.65 -9.04
CA SER A 314 3.97 -6.52 -9.88
C SER A 314 4.91 -5.60 -9.11
N TYR A 315 5.70 -4.81 -9.83
CA TYR A 315 6.80 -4.05 -9.22
C TYR A 315 6.45 -2.58 -8.94
N GLY A 316 5.16 -2.23 -9.06
CA GLY A 316 4.68 -0.88 -8.79
C GLY A 316 4.91 0.09 -9.94
N CYS A 317 4.71 1.38 -9.64
CA CYS A 317 4.72 2.45 -10.64
C CYS A 317 5.90 3.43 -10.50
N VAL A 318 6.80 3.21 -9.56
CA VAL A 318 7.88 4.15 -9.26
C VAL A 318 9.18 3.68 -9.91
N VAL A 319 9.89 4.63 -10.52
CA VAL A 319 11.25 4.48 -11.02
C VAL A 319 12.11 5.55 -10.34
N SER A 320 13.26 5.18 -9.82
CA SER A 320 14.19 6.13 -9.22
C SER A 320 15.52 6.10 -9.98
N PHE A 321 16.12 7.27 -10.20
CA PHE A 321 17.40 7.40 -10.89
C PHE A 321 18.10 8.71 -10.51
N THR A 322 19.37 8.83 -10.84
CA THR A 322 20.18 10.01 -10.54
C THR A 322 20.73 10.63 -11.82
N LEU A 323 20.50 11.91 -12.00
CA LEU A 323 21.13 12.75 -13.01
C LEU A 323 22.42 13.38 -12.46
N PRO A 324 23.33 13.88 -13.32
CA PRO A 324 24.66 14.30 -12.91
C PRO A 324 24.72 15.25 -11.72
N ASP A 325 23.79 16.21 -11.66
CA ASP A 325 23.71 17.18 -10.58
C ASP A 325 22.28 17.78 -10.46
N ARG A 326 22.13 18.70 -9.51
CA ARG A 326 20.90 19.45 -9.28
C ARG A 326 20.42 20.21 -10.53
N ALA A 327 21.32 20.88 -11.24
CA ALA A 327 20.94 21.70 -12.37
C ALA A 327 20.39 20.85 -13.54
N HIS A 328 20.99 19.67 -13.79
CA HIS A 328 20.47 18.70 -14.75
C HIS A 328 19.09 18.19 -14.36
N ALA A 329 18.88 17.87 -13.09
CA ALA A 329 17.60 17.41 -12.59
C ALA A 329 16.50 18.48 -12.73
N GLU A 330 16.80 19.73 -12.40
CA GLU A 330 15.85 20.85 -12.52
C GLU A 330 15.54 21.18 -13.98
N ARG A 331 16.54 21.14 -14.89
CA ARG A 331 16.29 21.30 -16.34
C ARG A 331 15.46 20.15 -16.91
N PHE A 332 15.75 18.92 -16.50
CA PHE A 332 14.98 17.75 -16.89
C PHE A 332 13.51 17.92 -16.51
N LEU A 333 13.20 18.22 -15.24
CA LEU A 333 11.84 18.41 -14.77
C LEU A 333 11.13 19.56 -15.52
N ALA A 334 11.80 20.67 -15.74
CA ALA A 334 11.25 21.81 -16.46
C ALA A 334 10.98 21.51 -17.96
N ALA A 335 11.69 20.54 -18.54
CA ALA A 335 11.51 20.16 -19.93
C ALA A 335 10.33 19.18 -20.17
N LEU A 336 9.86 18.49 -19.14
CA LEU A 336 8.72 17.55 -19.25
C LEU A 336 7.43 18.27 -19.63
N ARG A 337 6.59 17.62 -20.44
CA ARG A 337 5.32 18.18 -20.95
C ARG A 337 4.09 17.38 -20.51
N LEU A 338 4.26 16.08 -20.27
CA LEU A 338 3.19 15.18 -19.84
C LEU A 338 3.26 14.87 -18.32
N VAL A 339 4.41 15.16 -17.71
CA VAL A 339 4.72 14.78 -16.34
C VAL A 339 4.74 16.02 -15.46
N ASP A 340 3.96 16.02 -14.39
CA ASP A 340 3.91 17.13 -13.45
C ASP A 340 5.14 17.08 -12.49
N ASP A 341 5.84 18.21 -12.29
CA ASP A 341 6.80 18.35 -11.17
C ASP A 341 6.01 18.48 -9.86
N ALA A 342 5.72 17.33 -9.27
CA ALA A 342 4.90 17.25 -8.08
C ALA A 342 5.36 16.11 -7.18
N THR A 343 5.15 16.29 -5.87
CA THR A 343 5.33 15.22 -4.89
C THR A 343 4.23 14.17 -4.98
N SER A 344 4.39 13.09 -4.22
CA SER A 344 3.50 11.93 -4.20
C SER A 344 3.81 10.92 -5.30
N PHE A 345 2.97 9.88 -5.44
CA PHE A 345 3.10 8.83 -6.46
C PHE A 345 1.81 8.00 -6.54
N GLY A 346 1.72 7.13 -7.57
CA GLY A 346 0.61 6.19 -7.74
C GLY A 346 -0.64 6.80 -8.33
N GLY A 347 -0.61 8.07 -8.74
CA GLY A 347 -1.71 8.73 -9.46
C GLY A 347 -1.82 8.27 -10.92
N VAL A 348 -3.01 8.46 -11.53
CA VAL A 348 -3.26 8.19 -12.96
C VAL A 348 -2.44 9.12 -13.87
N ARG A 349 -1.99 10.27 -13.38
CA ARG A 349 -1.07 11.16 -14.07
C ARG A 349 0.34 10.93 -13.58
N SER A 350 1.29 10.91 -14.51
CA SER A 350 2.71 10.83 -14.17
C SER A 350 3.18 12.05 -13.41
N THR A 351 3.97 11.83 -12.36
CA THR A 351 4.65 12.88 -11.61
C THR A 351 6.13 12.56 -11.45
N ALA A 352 6.96 13.58 -11.38
CA ALA A 352 8.37 13.41 -11.07
C ALA A 352 8.84 14.53 -10.13
N GLU A 353 9.82 14.24 -9.30
CA GLU A 353 10.39 15.25 -8.41
C GLU A 353 11.87 14.98 -8.12
N ARG A 354 12.62 16.03 -7.87
CA ARG A 354 13.96 15.98 -7.31
C ARG A 354 13.88 15.81 -5.79
N ARG A 355 14.25 14.64 -5.29
CA ARG A 355 14.06 14.32 -3.86
C ARG A 355 14.97 15.10 -2.92
N GLY A 356 16.19 15.45 -3.36
CA GLY A 356 17.12 16.26 -2.55
C GLY A 356 16.56 17.62 -2.09
N ARG A 357 15.46 18.12 -2.70
CA ARG A 357 14.84 19.39 -2.30
C ARG A 357 14.19 19.39 -0.90
N TRP A 358 13.84 18.21 -0.38
CA TRP A 358 13.13 18.09 0.90
C TRP A 358 14.05 17.98 2.11
N GLY A 359 15.31 17.58 1.90
CA GLY A 359 16.31 17.41 2.98
C GLY A 359 16.02 16.26 3.95
N GLY A 360 14.93 15.49 3.74
CA GLY A 360 14.57 14.37 4.60
C GLY A 360 15.07 13.00 4.10
N ASP A 361 15.52 12.93 2.85
CA ASP A 361 16.10 11.72 2.27
C ASP A 361 17.61 11.88 2.11
N ALA A 362 18.38 10.85 2.44
CA ALA A 362 19.83 10.79 2.21
C ALA A 362 20.13 10.41 0.74
N VAL A 363 19.83 11.31 -0.19
CA VAL A 363 19.97 11.09 -1.64
C VAL A 363 20.85 12.14 -2.30
N ALA A 364 21.40 11.81 -3.48
CA ALA A 364 22.16 12.75 -4.28
C ALA A 364 21.31 13.94 -4.75
N GLU A 365 21.93 15.09 -5.01
CA GLU A 365 21.26 16.31 -5.47
C GLU A 365 20.52 16.13 -6.80
N GLY A 366 21.02 15.27 -7.69
CA GLY A 366 20.39 14.92 -8.96
C GLY A 366 19.36 13.79 -8.89
N PHE A 367 19.02 13.28 -7.70
CA PHE A 367 18.13 12.14 -7.55
C PHE A 367 16.68 12.50 -7.91
N ILE A 368 16.13 11.74 -8.86
CA ILE A 368 14.74 11.83 -9.32
C ILE A 368 13.95 10.62 -8.85
N ARG A 369 12.79 10.86 -8.26
CA ARG A 369 11.75 9.85 -8.10
C ARG A 369 10.66 10.14 -9.13
N PHE A 370 10.42 9.18 -10.01
CA PHE A 370 9.42 9.24 -11.07
C PHE A 370 8.27 8.28 -10.74
N SER A 371 7.04 8.76 -10.79
CA SER A 371 5.83 7.94 -10.67
C SER A 371 5.14 7.87 -12.02
N ALA A 372 5.18 6.71 -12.66
CA ALA A 372 4.50 6.48 -13.93
C ALA A 372 2.98 6.42 -13.74
N GLY A 373 2.27 7.19 -14.51
CA GLY A 373 0.82 7.21 -14.58
C GLY A 373 0.26 6.21 -15.59
N ALA A 374 -0.94 6.49 -16.09
CA ALA A 374 -1.68 5.63 -17.01
C ALA A 374 -1.70 6.16 -18.45
N GLU A 375 -0.83 7.08 -18.78
CA GLU A 375 -0.64 7.63 -20.13
C GLU A 375 -0.26 6.52 -21.13
N ASP A 376 -0.35 6.80 -22.43
CA ASP A 376 0.13 5.87 -23.44
C ASP A 376 1.65 5.73 -23.35
N THR A 377 2.12 4.48 -23.27
CA THR A 377 3.53 4.16 -23.00
C THR A 377 4.50 4.85 -23.98
N PRO A 378 4.25 4.85 -25.31
CA PRO A 378 5.15 5.53 -26.25
C PRO A 378 5.25 7.04 -26.01
N ASP A 379 4.14 7.67 -25.66
CA ASP A 379 4.10 9.12 -25.43
C ASP A 379 4.88 9.49 -24.16
N LEU A 380 4.67 8.73 -23.09
CA LEU A 380 5.38 8.95 -21.82
C LEU A 380 6.88 8.75 -21.96
N VAL A 381 7.31 7.66 -22.61
CA VAL A 381 8.75 7.39 -22.86
C VAL A 381 9.36 8.46 -23.74
N ALA A 382 8.66 8.87 -24.82
CA ALA A 382 9.15 9.93 -25.72
C ALA A 382 9.30 11.27 -24.98
N ASP A 383 8.36 11.64 -24.10
CA ASP A 383 8.44 12.88 -23.33
C ASP A 383 9.65 12.87 -22.39
N VAL A 384 9.88 11.76 -21.69
CA VAL A 384 11.01 11.62 -20.74
C VAL A 384 12.34 11.66 -21.48
N LEU A 385 12.50 10.92 -22.58
CA LEU A 385 13.74 10.93 -23.38
C LEU A 385 14.03 12.30 -23.96
N ARG A 386 13.01 13.00 -24.47
CA ARG A 386 13.13 14.38 -24.91
C ARG A 386 13.57 15.31 -23.78
N GLY A 387 13.00 15.15 -22.58
CA GLY A 387 13.40 15.93 -21.42
C GLY A 387 14.86 15.74 -21.03
N LEU A 388 15.38 14.51 -21.10
CA LEU A 388 16.81 14.21 -20.92
C LEU A 388 17.69 14.89 -21.98
N ASP A 389 17.29 14.81 -23.26
CA ASP A 389 18.03 15.44 -24.35
C ASP A 389 18.08 16.98 -24.22
N GLU A 390 17.01 17.60 -23.75
CA GLU A 390 16.97 19.05 -23.49
C GLU A 390 17.84 19.42 -22.27
N ALA A 391 17.79 18.61 -21.19
CA ALA A 391 18.62 18.84 -20.00
C ALA A 391 20.13 18.75 -20.28
N ALA A 392 20.53 17.89 -21.24
CA ALA A 392 21.92 17.72 -21.62
C ALA A 392 22.48 18.87 -22.48
N ARG A 393 21.64 19.68 -23.13
CA ARG A 393 22.07 20.79 -24.01
C ARG A 393 22.33 22.10 -23.27
N GLY A 394 21.88 22.26 -22.08
CA GLY A 394 22.02 23.46 -21.22
C GLY A 394 23.01 23.26 -20.09
#